data_77236fcdebe463749618d91bcc3b5fb3
#
_entry.id   77236fcdebe463749618d91bcc3b5fb3
#
_cell.length_a   1.000
_cell.length_b   1.000
_cell.length_c   1.000
_cell.angle_alpha   90.00
_cell.angle_beta   90.00
_cell.angle_gamma   90.00
#
_symmetry.space_group_name_H-M   'P 1'
#
loop_
_entity.id
_entity.type
_entity.pdbx_description
1 polymer ?
#
loop_
_entity_poly.entity_id
_entity_poly.type
_entity_poly.pdbx_seq_one_letter_code
_entity_poly.pdbx_strand_id
1 'polypeptide(L)'
;MKKTILITGATDGIGFNTAKALVSLGHAVLIHGRSPEKLAQVENTLNAIPDGIKVVPYLADLSDLLEVAHFASTVKANHTKLDVLINNAGVLKTNTPINRDGMDVRFVVNTLAPYLLTQKLLPLLDSMARVINLSSAAQAPVDLDALTGKKHVSDDLNAYAQSKLAITMWSCGVAQKLSLHGPMIVAVNPGSLLATKMVIEGFGIAGKDVNIGSDILIRASLSDEFNNTSGEYFDNDSGQFSAPHIDALNPKKNEDLIQCIEGILNKSKS
;
A
#
# COMPACT_ATOMS: atom_id res chain seq x y z
N MET A 1 18.71 5.96 13.55
CA MET A 1 18.07 7.32 13.51
C MET A 1 16.56 7.16 13.57
N LYS A 2 15.85 8.07 14.24
CA LYS A 2 14.39 8.14 14.27
C LYS A 2 13.86 8.48 12.88
N LYS A 3 12.83 7.75 12.42
CA LYS A 3 12.15 7.97 11.14
C LYS A 3 10.70 8.39 11.34
N THR A 4 10.12 9.12 10.37
CA THR A 4 8.68 9.40 10.27
C THR A 4 8.09 8.47 9.21
N ILE A 5 7.14 7.61 9.62
CA ILE A 5 6.63 6.49 8.81
C ILE A 5 5.11 6.57 8.74
N LEU A 6 4.55 6.66 7.54
CA LEU A 6 3.11 6.60 7.31
C LEU A 6 2.71 5.18 6.89
N ILE A 7 1.69 4.61 7.57
CA ILE A 7 1.18 3.27 7.27
C ILE A 7 -0.32 3.35 6.96
N THR A 8 -0.72 2.96 5.76
CA THR A 8 -2.14 2.81 5.42
C THR A 8 -2.68 1.46 5.90
N GLY A 9 -3.95 1.43 6.38
CA GLY A 9 -4.55 0.20 6.91
C GLY A 9 -3.88 -0.30 8.18
N ALA A 10 -3.51 0.61 9.09
CA ALA A 10 -2.80 0.31 10.34
C ALA A 10 -3.72 -0.15 11.48
N THR A 11 -5.02 -0.36 11.23
CA THR A 11 -6.00 -0.68 12.31
C THR A 11 -6.22 -2.17 12.52
N ASP A 12 -5.57 -3.05 11.75
CA ASP A 12 -5.72 -4.50 11.85
C ASP A 12 -4.53 -5.23 11.19
N GLY A 13 -4.35 -6.51 11.48
CA GLY A 13 -3.45 -7.44 10.79
C GLY A 13 -2.01 -6.96 10.68
N ILE A 14 -1.44 -7.11 9.49
CA ILE A 14 -0.04 -6.76 9.20
C ILE A 14 0.26 -5.30 9.53
N GLY A 15 -0.62 -4.37 9.13
CA GLY A 15 -0.41 -2.94 9.34
C GLY A 15 -0.38 -2.55 10.82
N PHE A 16 -1.25 -3.13 11.65
CA PHE A 16 -1.25 -2.90 13.10
C PHE A 16 0.04 -3.43 13.76
N ASN A 17 0.44 -4.67 13.44
CA ASN A 17 1.65 -5.27 14.01
C ASN A 17 2.91 -4.50 13.58
N THR A 18 2.96 -4.07 12.32
CA THR A 18 4.04 -3.21 11.82
C THR A 18 4.09 -1.88 12.58
N ALA A 19 2.94 -1.20 12.74
CA ALA A 19 2.87 0.06 13.49
C ALA A 19 3.34 -0.12 14.94
N LYS A 20 2.86 -1.18 15.61
CA LYS A 20 3.24 -1.51 17.00
C LYS A 20 4.75 -1.71 17.15
N ALA A 21 5.35 -2.49 16.27
CA ALA A 21 6.79 -2.74 16.31
C ALA A 21 7.60 -1.46 16.04
N LEU A 22 7.20 -0.64 15.06
CA LEU A 22 7.90 0.61 14.72
C LEU A 22 7.80 1.64 15.84
N VAL A 23 6.67 1.73 16.56
CA VAL A 23 6.54 2.57 17.76
C VAL A 23 7.46 2.06 18.87
N SER A 24 7.51 0.74 19.10
CA SER A 24 8.41 0.13 20.10
C SER A 24 9.90 0.35 19.78
N LEU A 25 10.24 0.53 18.50
CA LEU A 25 11.58 0.87 18.03
C LEU A 25 11.89 2.39 18.12
N GLY A 26 10.95 3.20 18.62
CA GLY A 26 11.13 4.64 18.83
C GLY A 26 10.95 5.49 17.58
N HIS A 27 10.26 4.98 16.54
CA HIS A 27 9.92 5.75 15.33
C HIS A 27 8.64 6.57 15.51
N ALA A 28 8.50 7.69 14.78
CA ALA A 28 7.25 8.44 14.67
C ALA A 28 6.35 7.77 13.63
N VAL A 29 5.21 7.25 14.06
CA VAL A 29 4.30 6.50 13.19
C VAL A 29 3.00 7.26 12.97
N LEU A 30 2.67 7.48 11.69
CA LEU A 30 1.40 8.04 11.25
C LEU A 30 0.52 6.85 10.85
N ILE A 31 -0.58 6.66 11.55
CA ILE A 31 -1.49 5.53 11.35
C ILE A 31 -2.73 5.95 10.58
N HIS A 32 -3.10 5.18 9.56
CA HIS A 32 -4.33 5.43 8.81
C HIS A 32 -5.31 4.27 8.96
N GLY A 33 -6.60 4.61 9.07
CA GLY A 33 -7.72 3.67 9.09
C GLY A 33 -9.01 4.32 8.58
N ARG A 34 -10.02 3.51 8.20
CA ARG A 34 -11.33 3.99 7.71
C ARG A 34 -12.44 4.01 8.76
N SER A 35 -12.28 3.32 9.91
CA SER A 35 -13.23 3.34 11.02
C SER A 35 -12.69 4.22 12.12
N PRO A 36 -13.40 5.30 12.52
CA PRO A 36 -12.97 6.18 13.60
C PRO A 36 -12.82 5.43 14.93
N GLU A 37 -13.73 4.47 15.23
CA GLU A 37 -13.70 3.71 16.47
C GLU A 37 -12.46 2.81 16.55
N LYS A 38 -12.15 2.06 15.47
CA LYS A 38 -10.96 1.20 15.41
C LYS A 38 -9.68 2.03 15.43
N LEU A 39 -9.67 3.16 14.74
CA LEU A 39 -8.51 4.04 14.70
C LEU A 39 -8.20 4.60 16.10
N ALA A 40 -9.21 5.05 16.83
CA ALA A 40 -9.06 5.52 18.21
C ALA A 40 -8.59 4.41 19.17
N GLN A 41 -9.11 3.18 19.04
CA GLN A 41 -8.65 2.03 19.82
C GLN A 41 -7.18 1.73 19.59
N VAL A 42 -6.74 1.73 18.32
CA VAL A 42 -5.34 1.49 17.94
C VAL A 42 -4.45 2.63 18.42
N GLU A 43 -4.87 3.88 18.25
CA GLU A 43 -4.15 5.03 18.76
C GLU A 43 -3.89 4.90 20.27
N ASN A 44 -4.92 4.59 21.07
CA ASN A 44 -4.79 4.39 22.52
C ASN A 44 -3.81 3.23 22.83
N THR A 45 -3.93 2.12 22.11
CA THR A 45 -3.06 0.94 22.30
C THR A 45 -1.59 1.27 22.00
N LEU A 46 -1.31 1.94 20.90
CA LEU A 46 0.06 2.30 20.50
C LEU A 46 0.64 3.39 21.41
N ASN A 47 -0.19 4.35 21.83
CA ASN A 47 0.23 5.41 22.75
C ASN A 47 0.49 4.93 24.19
N ALA A 48 0.07 3.73 24.55
CA ALA A 48 0.38 3.08 25.83
C ALA A 48 1.74 2.35 25.85
N ILE A 49 2.42 2.24 24.68
CA ILE A 49 3.76 1.62 24.62
C ILE A 49 4.76 2.50 25.37
N PRO A 50 5.48 1.96 26.38
CA PRO A 50 6.48 2.71 27.13
C PRO A 50 7.56 3.28 26.20
N ASP A 51 7.98 4.52 26.47
CA ASP A 51 8.99 5.25 25.69
C ASP A 51 8.66 5.43 24.18
N GLY A 52 7.45 5.00 23.77
CA GLY A 52 6.95 5.16 22.42
C GLY A 52 6.63 6.62 22.09
N ILE A 53 6.84 7.01 20.84
CA ILE A 53 6.40 8.32 20.36
C ILE A 53 4.89 8.25 20.09
N LYS A 54 4.14 9.27 20.52
CA LYS A 54 2.73 9.35 20.23
C LYS A 54 2.46 9.24 18.73
N VAL A 55 1.56 8.34 18.37
CA VAL A 55 1.16 8.17 16.99
C VAL A 55 0.22 9.29 16.53
N VAL A 56 0.20 9.57 15.23
CA VAL A 56 -0.72 10.55 14.64
C VAL A 56 -1.76 9.80 13.80
N PRO A 57 -3.04 9.83 14.17
CA PRO A 57 -4.09 9.15 13.42
C PRO A 57 -4.59 9.97 12.23
N TYR A 58 -4.87 9.28 11.11
CA TYR A 58 -5.49 9.83 9.92
C TYR A 58 -6.69 8.97 9.52
N LEU A 59 -7.87 9.59 9.43
CA LEU A 59 -9.10 8.95 9.00
C LEU A 59 -9.34 9.23 7.52
N ALA A 60 -9.52 8.19 6.71
CA ALA A 60 -9.95 8.31 5.32
C ALA A 60 -10.51 6.97 4.81
N ASP A 61 -11.46 6.99 3.87
CA ASP A 61 -11.84 5.81 3.10
C ASP A 61 -11.07 5.80 1.77
N LEU A 62 -10.17 4.83 1.61
CA LEU A 62 -9.37 4.70 0.38
C LEU A 62 -10.19 4.23 -0.83
N SER A 63 -11.45 3.87 -0.67
CA SER A 63 -12.36 3.61 -1.79
C SER A 63 -12.90 4.89 -2.42
N ASP A 64 -12.67 6.05 -1.80
CA ASP A 64 -13.01 7.38 -2.27
C ASP A 64 -11.74 8.18 -2.59
N LEU A 65 -11.46 8.42 -3.87
CA LEU A 65 -10.26 9.13 -4.31
C LEU A 65 -10.20 10.60 -3.87
N LEU A 66 -11.35 11.24 -3.58
CA LEU A 66 -11.38 12.59 -3.01
C LEU A 66 -10.93 12.57 -1.55
N GLU A 67 -11.35 11.58 -0.76
CA GLU A 67 -10.84 11.41 0.60
C GLU A 67 -9.34 11.09 0.61
N VAL A 68 -8.85 10.26 -0.32
CA VAL A 68 -7.40 10.02 -0.48
C VAL A 68 -6.64 11.32 -0.78
N ALA A 69 -7.19 12.15 -1.66
CA ALA A 69 -6.57 13.43 -1.99
C ALA A 69 -6.55 14.40 -0.80
N HIS A 70 -7.64 14.45 -0.03
CA HIS A 70 -7.73 15.25 1.21
C HIS A 70 -6.76 14.72 2.27
N PHE A 71 -6.71 13.42 2.50
CA PHE A 71 -5.76 12.75 3.40
C PHE A 71 -4.32 13.14 3.08
N ALA A 72 -3.89 13.00 1.82
CA ALA A 72 -2.57 13.42 1.39
C ALA A 72 -2.29 14.90 1.66
N SER A 73 -3.28 15.77 1.43
CA SER A 73 -3.16 17.21 1.68
C SER A 73 -3.01 17.53 3.17
N THR A 74 -3.76 16.82 4.03
CA THR A 74 -3.66 16.94 5.48
C THR A 74 -2.29 16.48 6.00
N VAL A 75 -1.77 15.37 5.48
CA VAL A 75 -0.40 14.90 5.82
C VAL A 75 0.63 15.95 5.42
N LYS A 76 0.53 16.52 4.21
CA LYS A 76 1.45 17.58 3.73
C LYS A 76 1.38 18.86 4.56
N ALA A 77 0.22 19.22 5.08
CA ALA A 77 0.06 20.41 5.92
C ALA A 77 0.71 20.23 7.30
N ASN A 78 0.74 18.98 7.81
CA ASN A 78 1.19 18.68 9.17
C ASN A 78 2.65 18.19 9.24
N HIS A 79 3.24 17.80 8.13
CA HIS A 79 4.58 17.22 8.09
C HIS A 79 5.43 17.83 6.98
N THR A 80 6.71 18.03 7.27
CA THR A 80 7.69 18.56 6.30
C THR A 80 8.49 17.46 5.62
N LYS A 81 8.49 16.24 6.18
CA LYS A 81 9.22 15.08 5.67
C LYS A 81 8.53 13.78 6.05
N LEU A 82 8.57 12.80 5.15
CA LEU A 82 8.32 11.39 5.41
C LEU A 82 9.58 10.59 5.02
N ASP A 83 10.02 9.71 5.91
CA ASP A 83 11.12 8.79 5.62
C ASP A 83 10.60 7.49 4.97
N VAL A 84 9.38 7.06 5.31
CA VAL A 84 8.78 5.85 4.75
C VAL A 84 7.27 6.04 4.55
N LEU A 85 6.78 5.63 3.39
CA LEU A 85 5.36 5.42 3.11
C LEU A 85 5.10 3.92 2.91
N ILE A 86 4.25 3.32 3.73
CA ILE A 86 3.83 1.92 3.61
C ILE A 86 2.38 1.88 3.12
N ASN A 87 2.18 1.58 1.85
CA ASN A 87 0.89 1.32 1.25
C ASN A 87 0.46 -0.12 1.55
N ASN A 88 -0.02 -0.34 2.78
CA ASN A 88 -0.41 -1.66 3.27
C ASN A 88 -1.92 -1.94 3.12
N ALA A 89 -2.78 -0.93 3.14
CA ALA A 89 -4.22 -1.13 3.01
C ALA A 89 -4.58 -1.95 1.76
N GLY A 90 -5.52 -2.89 1.92
CA GLY A 90 -5.97 -3.71 0.82
C GLY A 90 -7.30 -4.40 1.12
N VAL A 91 -8.04 -4.74 0.06
CA VAL A 91 -9.30 -5.47 0.12
C VAL A 91 -9.31 -6.62 -0.89
N LEU A 92 -9.88 -7.77 -0.50
CA LEU A 92 -10.15 -8.93 -1.36
C LEU A 92 -11.65 -9.12 -1.53
N LYS A 93 -12.37 -9.38 -0.43
CA LYS A 93 -13.82 -9.50 -0.39
C LYS A 93 -14.47 -8.26 0.21
N THR A 94 -15.60 -7.86 -0.35
CA THR A 94 -16.40 -6.74 0.13
C THR A 94 -17.85 -6.95 -0.25
N ASN A 95 -18.79 -6.50 0.60
CA ASN A 95 -20.23 -6.54 0.31
C ASN A 95 -20.63 -5.47 -0.73
N THR A 96 -19.80 -4.46 -0.96
CA THR A 96 -19.98 -3.40 -1.95
C THR A 96 -18.78 -3.37 -2.89
N PRO A 97 -18.74 -4.25 -3.90
CA PRO A 97 -17.57 -4.38 -4.78
C PRO A 97 -17.39 -3.18 -5.72
N ILE A 98 -18.43 -2.39 -5.96
CA ILE A 98 -18.39 -1.21 -6.83
C ILE A 98 -18.60 0.04 -5.96
N ASN A 99 -17.69 1.02 -6.10
CA ASN A 99 -17.81 2.30 -5.41
C ASN A 99 -18.83 3.24 -6.09
N ARG A 100 -19.05 4.42 -5.51
CA ARG A 100 -19.98 5.43 -6.05
C ARG A 100 -19.63 5.93 -7.47
N ASP A 101 -18.37 5.80 -7.88
CA ASP A 101 -17.87 6.23 -9.20
C ASP A 101 -17.93 5.11 -10.24
N GLY A 102 -18.56 3.96 -9.90
CA GLY A 102 -18.71 2.81 -10.79
C GLY A 102 -17.47 1.94 -10.94
N MET A 103 -16.45 2.14 -10.10
CA MET A 103 -15.19 1.40 -10.14
C MET A 103 -15.16 0.27 -9.11
N ASP A 104 -14.47 -0.81 -9.46
CA ASP A 104 -14.23 -1.91 -8.51
C ASP A 104 -13.33 -1.46 -7.35
N VAL A 105 -13.82 -1.64 -6.12
CA VAL A 105 -13.15 -1.22 -4.89
C VAL A 105 -11.77 -1.84 -4.74
N ARG A 106 -11.53 -3.04 -5.29
CA ARG A 106 -10.22 -3.69 -5.25
C ARG A 106 -9.18 -2.92 -6.06
N PHE A 107 -9.55 -2.43 -7.26
CA PHE A 107 -8.65 -1.55 -8.01
C PHE A 107 -8.50 -0.19 -7.34
N VAL A 108 -9.58 0.37 -6.79
CA VAL A 108 -9.50 1.68 -6.14
C VAL A 108 -8.58 1.62 -4.92
N VAL A 109 -8.83 0.70 -3.98
CA VAL A 109 -8.07 0.62 -2.71
C VAL A 109 -6.67 0.05 -2.89
N ASN A 110 -6.51 -1.00 -3.73
CA ASN A 110 -5.22 -1.70 -3.83
C ASN A 110 -4.28 -1.07 -4.88
N THR A 111 -4.80 -0.24 -5.80
CA THR A 111 -4.01 0.28 -6.94
C THR A 111 -4.06 1.80 -7.06
N LEU A 112 -5.27 2.39 -7.20
CA LEU A 112 -5.43 3.82 -7.48
C LEU A 112 -5.11 4.69 -6.27
N ALA A 113 -5.61 4.32 -5.08
CA ALA A 113 -5.37 5.06 -3.84
C ALA A 113 -3.88 5.11 -3.48
N PRO A 114 -3.12 3.98 -3.45
CA PRO A 114 -1.69 4.02 -3.17
C PRO A 114 -0.90 4.78 -4.24
N TYR A 115 -1.29 4.72 -5.52
CA TYR A 115 -0.68 5.55 -6.56
C TYR A 115 -0.91 7.04 -6.29
N LEU A 116 -2.17 7.46 -6.10
CA LEU A 116 -2.54 8.86 -5.83
C LEU A 116 -1.84 9.39 -4.57
N LEU A 117 -1.86 8.61 -3.49
CA LEU A 117 -1.22 8.96 -2.22
C LEU A 117 0.28 9.15 -2.42
N THR A 118 0.96 8.21 -3.09
CA THR A 118 2.39 8.30 -3.41
C THR A 118 2.69 9.57 -4.20
N GLN A 119 1.97 9.81 -5.32
CA GLN A 119 2.20 10.99 -6.16
C GLN A 119 2.03 12.31 -5.39
N LYS A 120 0.98 12.40 -4.56
CA LYS A 120 0.71 13.61 -3.76
C LYS A 120 1.72 13.84 -2.64
N LEU A 121 2.33 12.76 -2.10
CA LEU A 121 3.30 12.82 -1.01
C LEU A 121 4.76 12.87 -1.49
N LEU A 122 5.05 12.74 -2.80
CA LEU A 122 6.41 12.89 -3.34
C LEU A 122 7.17 14.13 -2.81
N PRO A 123 6.55 15.31 -2.63
CA PRO A 123 7.25 16.45 -2.08
C PRO A 123 7.79 16.28 -0.66
N LEU A 124 7.29 15.29 0.10
CA LEU A 124 7.79 14.95 1.46
C LEU A 124 8.81 13.81 1.45
N LEU A 125 8.98 13.12 0.33
CA LEU A 125 9.79 11.91 0.16
C LEU A 125 11.06 12.27 -0.63
N ASP A 126 12.17 12.44 0.07
CA ASP A 126 13.47 12.67 -0.57
C ASP A 126 14.08 11.39 -1.16
N SER A 127 15.27 11.47 -1.73
CA SER A 127 15.98 10.34 -2.32
C SER A 127 16.41 9.26 -1.31
N MET A 128 16.37 9.55 -0.01
CA MET A 128 16.63 8.59 1.07
C MET A 128 15.36 7.96 1.62
N ALA A 129 14.20 8.46 1.19
CA ALA A 129 12.90 7.93 1.60
C ALA A 129 12.56 6.63 0.86
N ARG A 130 11.59 5.89 1.42
CA ARG A 130 11.14 4.61 0.87
C ARG A 130 9.63 4.56 0.72
N VAL A 131 9.16 4.07 -0.41
CA VAL A 131 7.76 3.72 -0.65
C VAL A 131 7.65 2.20 -0.76
N ILE A 132 6.90 1.59 0.14
CA ILE A 132 6.72 0.15 0.22
C ILE A 132 5.27 -0.16 -0.15
N ASN A 133 5.08 -0.82 -1.27
CA ASN A 133 3.77 -1.17 -1.80
C ASN A 133 3.47 -2.65 -1.54
N LEU A 134 2.42 -2.94 -0.75
CA LEU A 134 2.01 -4.31 -0.51
C LEU A 134 1.34 -4.90 -1.76
N SER A 135 2.10 -5.73 -2.45
CA SER A 135 1.65 -6.61 -3.51
C SER A 135 1.12 -7.94 -2.94
N SER A 136 1.23 -9.00 -3.68
CA SER A 136 0.84 -10.37 -3.32
C SER A 136 1.55 -11.34 -4.24
N ALA A 137 1.61 -12.63 -3.85
CA ALA A 137 1.93 -13.72 -4.77
C ALA A 137 0.79 -13.96 -5.79
N ALA A 138 -0.46 -13.62 -5.43
CA ALA A 138 -1.60 -13.68 -6.35
C ALA A 138 -1.57 -12.48 -7.31
N GLN A 139 -1.14 -12.73 -8.55
CA GLN A 139 -1.07 -11.74 -9.63
C GLN A 139 -1.72 -12.29 -10.89
N ALA A 140 -2.46 -11.46 -11.63
CA ALA A 140 -3.09 -11.79 -12.91
C ALA A 140 -2.99 -10.60 -13.87
N PRO A 141 -2.91 -10.82 -15.21
CA PRO A 141 -2.85 -9.75 -16.21
C PRO A 141 -3.96 -8.71 -16.02
N VAL A 142 -3.59 -7.43 -16.06
CA VAL A 142 -4.50 -6.33 -15.79
C VAL A 142 -5.36 -6.04 -17.02
N ASP A 143 -6.68 -6.08 -16.85
CA ASP A 143 -7.66 -5.58 -17.82
C ASP A 143 -7.91 -4.09 -17.57
N LEU A 144 -7.44 -3.23 -18.49
CA LEU A 144 -7.57 -1.77 -18.35
C LEU A 144 -9.04 -1.29 -18.42
N ASP A 145 -9.92 -2.03 -19.09
CA ASP A 145 -11.35 -1.70 -19.08
C ASP A 145 -11.98 -2.04 -17.72
N ALA A 146 -11.49 -3.09 -17.05
CA ALA A 146 -11.89 -3.39 -15.68
C ALA A 146 -11.37 -2.33 -14.69
N LEU A 147 -10.11 -1.91 -14.84
CA LEU A 147 -9.52 -0.83 -14.02
C LEU A 147 -10.30 0.49 -14.16
N THR A 148 -10.81 0.81 -15.36
CA THR A 148 -11.59 2.04 -15.62
C THR A 148 -13.07 1.94 -15.25
N GLY A 149 -13.54 0.79 -14.78
CA GLY A 149 -14.97 0.54 -14.47
C GLY A 149 -15.86 0.28 -15.70
N LYS A 150 -15.31 0.21 -16.91
CA LYS A 150 -16.08 -0.12 -18.12
C LYS A 150 -16.48 -1.59 -18.20
N LYS A 151 -15.72 -2.45 -17.52
CA LYS A 151 -15.98 -3.89 -17.44
C LYS A 151 -15.97 -4.33 -15.99
N HIS A 152 -16.89 -5.19 -15.61
CA HIS A 152 -16.96 -5.74 -14.27
C HIS A 152 -16.27 -7.10 -14.19
N VAL A 153 -15.45 -7.33 -13.16
CA VAL A 153 -14.82 -8.62 -12.85
C VAL A 153 -15.61 -9.29 -11.74
N SER A 154 -16.36 -10.33 -12.06
CA SER A 154 -17.25 -11.03 -11.12
C SER A 154 -16.49 -11.92 -10.12
N ASP A 155 -15.31 -12.39 -10.48
CA ASP A 155 -14.46 -13.21 -9.61
C ASP A 155 -13.62 -12.31 -8.70
N ASP A 156 -13.90 -12.37 -7.39
CA ASP A 156 -13.22 -11.60 -6.36
C ASP A 156 -11.71 -11.82 -6.35
N LEU A 157 -11.28 -13.08 -6.50
CA LEU A 157 -9.85 -13.41 -6.46
C LEU A 157 -9.12 -12.91 -7.72
N ASN A 158 -9.78 -13.00 -8.89
CA ASN A 158 -9.22 -12.48 -10.13
C ASN A 158 -9.09 -10.94 -10.10
N ALA A 159 -10.13 -10.22 -9.64
CA ALA A 159 -10.06 -8.77 -9.51
C ALA A 159 -8.99 -8.34 -8.49
N TYR A 160 -8.86 -9.07 -7.38
CA TYR A 160 -7.79 -8.87 -6.42
C TYR A 160 -6.41 -9.10 -7.05
N ALA A 161 -6.22 -10.23 -7.74
CA ALA A 161 -4.94 -10.58 -8.37
C ALA A 161 -4.52 -9.55 -9.44
N GLN A 162 -5.48 -9.07 -10.25
CA GLN A 162 -5.23 -7.98 -11.19
C GLN A 162 -4.81 -6.68 -10.47
N SER A 163 -5.47 -6.32 -9.36
CA SER A 163 -5.14 -5.13 -8.58
C SER A 163 -3.72 -5.23 -7.97
N LYS A 164 -3.29 -6.44 -7.58
CA LYS A 164 -1.96 -6.69 -7.01
C LYS A 164 -0.86 -6.74 -8.08
N LEU A 165 -1.17 -7.18 -9.29
CA LEU A 165 -0.26 -6.97 -10.40
C LEU A 165 -0.16 -5.48 -10.78
N ALA A 166 -1.27 -4.76 -10.82
CA ALA A 166 -1.28 -3.35 -11.16
C ALA A 166 -0.41 -2.49 -10.22
N ILE A 167 -0.47 -2.73 -8.89
CA ILE A 167 0.40 -2.03 -7.94
C ILE A 167 1.87 -2.38 -8.18
N THR A 168 2.20 -3.62 -8.52
CA THR A 168 3.57 -4.05 -8.86
C THR A 168 4.05 -3.37 -10.14
N MET A 169 3.23 -3.36 -11.18
CA MET A 169 3.55 -2.73 -12.47
C MET A 169 3.84 -1.23 -12.33
N TRP A 170 2.96 -0.48 -11.64
CA TRP A 170 3.23 0.95 -11.49
C TRP A 170 4.39 1.22 -10.52
N SER A 171 4.67 0.34 -9.56
CA SER A 171 5.86 0.46 -8.71
C SER A 171 7.14 0.42 -9.55
N CYS A 172 7.25 -0.56 -10.46
CA CYS A 172 8.36 -0.67 -11.40
C CYS A 172 8.44 0.56 -12.33
N GLY A 173 7.30 0.95 -12.93
CA GLY A 173 7.28 2.05 -13.90
C GLY A 173 7.57 3.43 -13.28
N VAL A 174 7.05 3.72 -12.07
CA VAL A 174 7.33 4.98 -11.36
C VAL A 174 8.76 5.02 -10.86
N ALA A 175 9.28 3.90 -10.31
CA ALA A 175 10.68 3.80 -9.90
C ALA A 175 11.63 4.13 -11.05
N GLN A 176 11.37 3.59 -12.24
CA GLN A 176 12.15 3.87 -13.45
C GLN A 176 12.09 5.35 -13.86
N LYS A 177 10.91 5.97 -13.78
CA LYS A 177 10.73 7.39 -14.12
C LYS A 177 11.44 8.33 -13.13
N LEU A 178 11.39 8.02 -11.83
CA LEU A 178 12.03 8.84 -10.78
C LEU A 178 13.55 8.66 -10.77
N SER A 179 14.05 7.50 -11.20
CA SER A 179 15.48 7.18 -11.21
C SER A 179 16.14 7.45 -9.86
N LEU A 180 17.32 8.12 -9.84
CA LEU A 180 18.07 8.46 -8.62
C LEU A 180 17.54 9.71 -7.88
N HIS A 181 16.54 10.38 -8.41
CA HIS A 181 16.06 11.67 -7.88
C HIS A 181 14.84 11.54 -6.96
N GLY A 182 14.24 10.35 -6.86
CA GLY A 182 13.06 10.10 -6.03
C GLY A 182 13.33 9.09 -4.91
N PRO A 183 12.29 8.79 -4.10
CA PRO A 183 12.36 7.75 -3.09
C PRO A 183 12.58 6.37 -3.73
N MET A 184 13.15 5.45 -2.99
CA MET A 184 13.13 4.02 -3.34
C MET A 184 11.67 3.53 -3.33
N ILE A 185 11.23 2.86 -4.39
CA ILE A 185 9.89 2.27 -4.50
C ILE A 185 10.04 0.77 -4.70
N VAL A 186 9.47 -0.04 -3.81
CA VAL A 186 9.52 -1.49 -3.87
C VAL A 186 8.13 -2.10 -3.71
N ALA A 187 7.83 -3.13 -4.50
CA ALA A 187 6.65 -3.96 -4.33
C ALA A 187 7.00 -5.18 -3.48
N VAL A 188 6.19 -5.49 -2.47
CA VAL A 188 6.47 -6.58 -1.52
C VAL A 188 5.27 -7.52 -1.44
N ASN A 189 5.48 -8.81 -1.74
CA ASN A 189 4.59 -9.87 -1.27
C ASN A 189 4.90 -10.12 0.22
N PRO A 190 3.98 -9.85 1.17
CA PRO A 190 4.28 -9.98 2.59
C PRO A 190 4.32 -11.45 3.08
N GLY A 191 3.97 -12.39 2.22
CA GLY A 191 3.81 -13.81 2.49
C GLY A 191 2.38 -14.28 2.29
N SER A 192 2.26 -15.52 1.83
CA SER A 192 0.97 -16.13 1.49
C SER A 192 0.23 -16.64 2.71
N LEU A 193 -1.09 -16.42 2.72
CA LEU A 193 -2.03 -16.98 3.69
C LEU A 193 -1.69 -16.62 5.15
N LEU A 194 -1.33 -15.37 5.42
CA LEU A 194 -1.12 -14.87 6.77
C LEU A 194 -2.45 -14.72 7.52
N ALA A 195 -2.45 -14.92 8.85
CA ALA A 195 -3.63 -14.88 9.72
C ALA A 195 -4.23 -13.45 9.83
N THR A 196 -4.71 -12.95 8.72
CA THR A 196 -5.41 -11.66 8.61
C THR A 196 -6.91 -11.89 8.42
N LYS A 197 -7.71 -10.89 8.75
CA LYS A 197 -9.15 -10.91 8.45
C LYS A 197 -9.42 -11.22 6.97
N MET A 198 -8.63 -10.65 6.06
CA MET A 198 -8.72 -10.90 4.61
C MET A 198 -8.58 -12.38 4.26
N VAL A 199 -7.64 -13.10 4.88
CA VAL A 199 -7.41 -14.54 4.63
C VAL A 199 -8.52 -15.37 5.25
N ILE A 200 -8.94 -15.07 6.47
CA ILE A 200 -10.02 -15.76 7.15
C ILE A 200 -11.34 -15.63 6.35
N GLU A 201 -11.71 -14.41 5.94
CA GLU A 201 -12.94 -14.15 5.16
C GLU A 201 -12.83 -14.61 3.70
N GLY A 202 -11.62 -14.54 3.12
CA GLY A 202 -11.36 -14.90 1.73
C GLY A 202 -11.33 -16.41 1.50
N PHE A 203 -10.65 -17.14 2.39
CA PHE A 203 -10.29 -18.54 2.19
C PHE A 203 -10.84 -19.48 3.29
N GLY A 204 -11.41 -18.94 4.37
CA GLY A 204 -11.95 -19.75 5.47
C GLY A 204 -10.91 -20.54 6.28
N ILE A 205 -9.66 -20.09 6.28
CA ILE A 205 -8.54 -20.74 6.98
C ILE A 205 -7.95 -19.84 8.06
N ALA A 206 -7.32 -20.43 9.08
CA ALA A 206 -6.71 -19.65 10.18
C ALA A 206 -5.49 -18.83 9.74
N GLY A 207 -4.79 -19.26 8.69
CA GLY A 207 -3.59 -18.61 8.20
C GLY A 207 -2.32 -18.85 9.03
N LYS A 208 -1.17 -18.41 8.48
CA LYS A 208 0.15 -18.43 9.13
C LYS A 208 0.29 -17.22 10.05
N ASP A 209 1.37 -17.18 10.86
CA ASP A 209 1.66 -16.04 11.75
C ASP A 209 1.70 -14.70 10.97
N VAL A 210 0.88 -13.77 11.40
CA VAL A 210 0.80 -12.41 10.82
C VAL A 210 2.10 -11.62 11.00
N ASN A 211 2.93 -11.98 12.00
CA ASN A 211 4.22 -11.33 12.22
C ASN A 211 5.20 -11.53 11.06
N ILE A 212 5.08 -12.62 10.30
CA ILE A 212 5.86 -12.83 9.06
C ILE A 212 5.71 -11.63 8.11
N GLY A 213 4.48 -11.13 7.96
CA GLY A 213 4.18 -9.97 7.12
C GLY A 213 4.64 -8.64 7.72
N SER A 214 4.53 -8.46 9.04
CA SER A 214 5.01 -7.25 9.69
C SER A 214 6.55 -7.18 9.69
N ASP A 215 7.23 -8.28 9.89
CA ASP A 215 8.70 -8.36 9.92
C ASP A 215 9.30 -7.94 8.58
N ILE A 216 8.75 -8.40 7.46
CA ILE A 216 9.24 -7.97 6.15
C ILE A 216 8.99 -6.48 5.90
N LEU A 217 7.87 -5.90 6.38
CA LEU A 217 7.63 -4.47 6.24
C LEU A 217 8.59 -3.63 7.08
N ILE A 218 8.95 -4.10 8.28
CA ILE A 218 9.96 -3.48 9.12
C ILE A 218 11.33 -3.55 8.43
N ARG A 219 11.71 -4.71 7.90
CA ARG A 219 12.96 -4.89 7.14
C ARG A 219 13.00 -3.96 5.94
N ALA A 220 11.95 -3.90 5.12
CA ALA A 220 11.86 -3.03 3.97
C ALA A 220 11.95 -1.53 4.36
N SER A 221 11.44 -1.17 5.55
CA SER A 221 11.48 0.20 6.06
C SER A 221 12.84 0.62 6.60
N LEU A 222 13.59 -0.30 7.20
CA LEU A 222 14.74 0.04 8.05
C LEU A 222 16.07 -0.58 7.62
N SER A 223 16.06 -1.76 6.97
CA SER A 223 17.27 -2.52 6.64
C SER A 223 18.00 -1.95 5.42
N ASP A 224 19.32 -2.01 5.44
CA ASP A 224 20.17 -1.68 4.28
C ASP A 224 20.03 -2.67 3.12
N GLU A 225 19.46 -3.85 3.37
CA GLU A 225 19.15 -4.86 2.36
C GLU A 225 18.27 -4.30 1.20
N PHE A 226 17.42 -3.32 1.54
CA PHE A 226 16.52 -2.66 0.59
C PHE A 226 17.13 -1.39 -0.05
N ASN A 227 18.38 -1.04 0.28
CA ASN A 227 19.05 0.06 -0.41
C ASN A 227 19.25 -0.30 -1.90
N ASN A 228 19.00 0.68 -2.78
CA ASN A 228 19.17 0.54 -4.24
C ASN A 228 18.28 -0.53 -4.92
N THR A 229 17.16 -0.93 -4.31
CA THR A 229 16.23 -1.92 -4.87
C THR A 229 14.98 -1.26 -5.48
N SER A 230 15.08 0.00 -5.90
CA SER A 230 13.96 0.72 -6.49
C SER A 230 13.49 0.06 -7.78
N GLY A 231 12.20 -0.25 -7.86
CA GLY A 231 11.59 -0.96 -8.99
C GLY A 231 11.61 -2.48 -8.88
N GLU A 232 12.20 -3.04 -7.82
CA GLU A 232 12.24 -4.48 -7.61
C GLU A 232 10.98 -5.01 -6.90
N TYR A 233 10.82 -6.33 -6.94
CA TYR A 233 9.78 -7.08 -6.26
C TYR A 233 10.42 -8.04 -5.25
N PHE A 234 10.02 -7.91 -3.98
CA PHE A 234 10.43 -8.82 -2.92
C PHE A 234 9.34 -9.86 -2.66
N ASP A 235 9.69 -11.12 -2.77
CA ASP A 235 8.81 -12.25 -2.48
C ASP A 235 9.15 -12.86 -1.12
N ASN A 236 8.34 -12.59 -0.10
CA ASN A 236 8.59 -13.08 1.26
C ASN A 236 8.25 -14.56 1.43
N ASP A 237 7.56 -15.21 0.48
CA ASP A 237 7.40 -16.68 0.50
C ASP A 237 8.72 -17.38 0.17
N SER A 238 9.54 -16.81 -0.71
CA SER A 238 10.90 -17.26 -1.00
C SER A 238 11.99 -16.56 -0.20
N GLY A 239 11.65 -15.46 0.50
CA GLY A 239 12.56 -14.69 1.34
C GLY A 239 13.60 -13.85 0.58
N GLN A 240 13.35 -13.52 -0.70
CA GLN A 240 14.33 -12.84 -1.54
C GLN A 240 13.70 -11.92 -2.60
N PHE A 241 14.50 -11.07 -3.23
CA PHE A 241 14.11 -10.38 -4.45
C PHE A 241 13.94 -11.40 -5.57
N SER A 242 12.81 -11.32 -6.26
CA SER A 242 12.40 -12.26 -7.30
C SER A 242 11.84 -11.53 -8.51
N ALA A 243 11.82 -12.19 -9.65
CA ALA A 243 11.14 -11.64 -10.82
C ALA A 243 9.63 -11.54 -10.55
N PRO A 244 8.99 -10.37 -10.71
CA PRO A 244 7.55 -10.24 -10.64
C PRO A 244 6.88 -10.93 -11.83
N HIS A 245 5.54 -10.84 -11.90
CA HIS A 245 4.81 -11.26 -13.10
C HIS A 245 5.40 -10.61 -14.37
N ILE A 246 5.44 -11.36 -15.49
CA ILE A 246 6.11 -10.93 -16.73
C ILE A 246 5.59 -9.58 -17.25
N ASP A 247 4.33 -9.24 -17.01
CA ASP A 247 3.76 -7.96 -17.42
C ASP A 247 4.39 -6.77 -16.67
N ALA A 248 4.81 -6.96 -15.42
CA ALA A 248 5.51 -5.92 -14.67
C ALA A 248 6.95 -5.67 -15.18
N LEU A 249 7.52 -6.63 -15.88
CA LEU A 249 8.83 -6.50 -16.56
C LEU A 249 8.72 -5.82 -17.93
N ASN A 250 7.51 -5.55 -18.43
CA ASN A 250 7.29 -4.92 -19.72
C ASN A 250 7.10 -3.39 -19.57
N PRO A 251 8.09 -2.55 -19.98
CA PRO A 251 8.00 -1.10 -19.81
C PRO A 251 6.79 -0.48 -20.50
N LYS A 252 6.39 -1.01 -21.67
CA LYS A 252 5.22 -0.48 -22.40
C LYS A 252 3.92 -0.77 -21.66
N LYS A 253 3.74 -1.97 -21.11
CA LYS A 253 2.56 -2.29 -20.29
C LYS A 253 2.50 -1.46 -19.02
N ASN A 254 3.65 -1.20 -18.36
CA ASN A 254 3.72 -0.33 -17.20
C ASN A 254 3.33 1.11 -17.54
N GLU A 255 3.80 1.63 -18.69
CA GLU A 255 3.44 2.95 -19.16
C GLU A 255 1.95 3.06 -19.49
N ASP A 256 1.38 2.10 -20.23
CA ASP A 256 -0.04 2.08 -20.58
C ASP A 256 -0.93 2.04 -19.32
N LEU A 257 -0.55 1.23 -18.33
CA LEU A 257 -1.23 1.18 -17.03
C LEU A 257 -1.17 2.54 -16.31
N ILE A 258 0.01 3.15 -16.22
CA ILE A 258 0.19 4.45 -15.55
C ILE A 258 -0.62 5.53 -16.25
N GLN A 259 -0.59 5.59 -17.58
CA GLN A 259 -1.41 6.53 -18.36
C GLN A 259 -2.92 6.33 -18.10
N CYS A 260 -3.35 5.07 -18.01
CA CYS A 260 -4.75 4.74 -17.66
C CYS A 260 -5.11 5.25 -16.26
N ILE A 261 -4.26 5.00 -15.24
CA ILE A 261 -4.44 5.48 -13.87
C ILE A 261 -4.52 7.02 -13.86
N GLU A 262 -3.57 7.71 -14.50
CA GLU A 262 -3.54 9.18 -14.56
C GLU A 262 -4.80 9.74 -15.24
N GLY A 263 -5.29 9.05 -16.29
CA GLY A 263 -6.54 9.40 -16.96
C GLY A 263 -7.77 9.31 -16.04
N ILE A 264 -7.84 8.29 -15.16
CA ILE A 264 -8.89 8.16 -14.14
C ILE A 264 -8.79 9.31 -13.12
N LEU A 265 -7.59 9.53 -12.57
CA LEU A 265 -7.36 10.52 -11.52
C LEU A 265 -7.58 11.97 -11.97
N ASN A 266 -7.39 12.27 -13.25
CA ASN A 266 -7.67 13.60 -13.80
C ASN A 266 -9.18 13.86 -13.97
N LYS A 267 -9.98 12.82 -14.29
CA LYS A 267 -11.44 12.93 -14.36
C LYS A 267 -12.08 13.13 -13.00
N SER A 268 -11.52 12.54 -11.94
CA SER A 268 -12.04 12.68 -10.57
C SER A 268 -11.82 14.08 -9.97
N LYS A 269 -11.09 14.95 -10.66
CA LYS A 269 -10.85 16.36 -10.24
C LYS A 269 -11.86 17.35 -10.84
N SER A 270 -12.64 16.91 -11.83
CA SER A 270 -13.67 17.71 -12.53
C SER A 270 -15.03 17.52 -11.89
#